data_f79df0bb9afc264114f4b47181719414
#
_entry.id   f79df0bb9afc264114f4b47181719414
#
_cell.length_a   1.000
_cell.length_b   1.000
_cell.length_c   1.000
_cell.angle_alpha   90.00
_cell.angle_beta   90.00
_cell.angle_gamma   90.00
#
_symmetry.space_group_name_H-M   'P 1'
#
loop_
_entity.id
_entity.type
_entity.pdbx_description
1 polymer ?
#
loop_
_entity_poly.entity_id
_entity_poly.type
_entity_poly.pdbx_seq_one_letter_code
_entity_poly.pdbx_strand_id
1 'polypeptide(L)'
;MAVDILIAEDEPSILESLDFILRRAGWTISAVTDGEAAIEAVRRLKPRVLVLDVMLPKRSGFEVLKQIRADAETHALPVLILTAKGQQQDRRIAEEFGADEFVTKPYANAEVVGAVRQLLSRNGGTA
;
A
#
# COMPACT_ATOMS: atom_id res chain seq x y z
N MET A 1 19.02 -5.60 -1.03
CA MET A 1 17.95 -6.59 -0.90
C MET A 1 16.64 -6.00 -1.38
N ALA A 2 15.90 -6.77 -2.13
CA ALA A 2 14.61 -6.32 -2.63
C ALA A 2 13.58 -6.35 -1.51
N VAL A 3 12.71 -5.33 -1.48
CA VAL A 3 11.59 -5.26 -0.54
C VAL A 3 10.35 -5.69 -1.31
N ASP A 4 9.64 -6.67 -0.81
CA ASP A 4 8.40 -7.11 -1.45
C ASP A 4 7.28 -6.11 -1.21
N ILE A 5 7.10 -5.68 0.03
CA ILE A 5 5.98 -4.83 0.41
C ILE A 5 6.47 -3.65 1.24
N LEU A 6 6.05 -2.46 0.83
CA LEU A 6 6.22 -1.26 1.63
C LEU A 6 4.87 -0.93 2.26
N ILE A 7 4.84 -0.73 3.56
CA ILE A 7 3.64 -0.33 4.30
C ILE A 7 3.77 1.14 4.67
N ALA A 8 2.77 1.94 4.34
CA ALA A 8 2.69 3.33 4.76
C ALA A 8 1.49 3.48 5.69
N GLU A 9 1.76 3.56 6.99
CA GLU A 9 0.74 3.58 8.03
C GLU A 9 1.32 4.25 9.27
N ASP A 10 0.63 5.22 9.86
CA ASP A 10 1.15 5.95 11.01
C ASP A 10 0.65 5.42 12.36
N GLU A 11 -0.39 4.62 12.39
CA GLU A 11 -0.88 4.07 13.64
C GLU A 11 -0.09 2.82 14.03
N PRO A 12 0.64 2.88 15.17
CA PRO A 12 1.56 1.78 15.52
C PRO A 12 0.93 0.41 15.62
N SER A 13 -0.26 0.31 16.18
CA SER A 13 -0.90 -0.99 16.36
C SER A 13 -1.27 -1.63 15.03
N ILE A 14 -1.73 -0.82 14.08
CA ILE A 14 -2.08 -1.31 12.74
C ILE A 14 -0.81 -1.69 11.99
N LEU A 15 0.21 -0.84 12.08
CA LEU A 15 1.48 -1.11 11.41
C LEU A 15 2.12 -2.41 11.91
N GLU A 16 2.15 -2.62 13.22
CA GLU A 16 2.69 -3.84 13.80
C GLU A 16 1.92 -5.07 13.33
N SER A 17 0.61 -4.97 13.32
CA SER A 17 -0.25 -6.07 12.89
C SER A 17 0.00 -6.43 11.43
N LEU A 18 0.04 -5.42 10.55
CA LEU A 18 0.31 -5.64 9.12
C LEU A 18 1.68 -6.24 8.91
N ASP A 19 2.69 -5.69 9.58
CA ASP A 19 4.05 -6.18 9.47
C ASP A 19 4.12 -7.67 9.84
N PHE A 20 3.49 -8.01 10.96
CA PHE A 20 3.49 -9.39 11.45
C PHE A 20 2.82 -10.35 10.45
N ILE A 21 1.61 -10.04 10.01
CA ILE A 21 0.87 -10.97 9.15
C ILE A 21 1.51 -11.11 7.77
N LEU A 22 2.08 -10.04 7.24
CA LEU A 22 2.70 -10.09 5.93
C LEU A 22 4.06 -10.77 5.96
N ARG A 23 4.84 -10.56 7.02
CA ARG A 23 6.10 -11.30 7.19
C ARG A 23 5.83 -12.79 7.37
N ARG A 24 4.79 -13.12 8.11
CA ARG A 24 4.42 -14.52 8.34
C ARG A 24 4.03 -15.20 7.02
N ALA A 25 3.51 -14.44 6.07
CA ALA A 25 3.18 -14.98 4.75
C ALA A 25 4.43 -15.21 3.87
N GLY A 26 5.60 -14.75 4.32
CA GLY A 26 6.86 -15.02 3.64
C GLY A 26 7.46 -13.84 2.89
N TRP A 27 6.90 -12.65 3.03
CA TRP A 27 7.37 -11.48 2.28
C TRP A 27 8.33 -10.61 3.09
N THR A 28 9.22 -9.90 2.39
CA THR A 28 10.09 -8.91 3.02
C THR A 28 9.36 -7.59 3.10
N ILE A 29 9.39 -6.98 4.28
CA ILE A 29 8.57 -5.80 4.60
C ILE A 29 9.46 -4.63 4.98
N SER A 30 9.10 -3.45 4.50
CA SER A 30 9.61 -2.20 5.03
C SER A 30 8.42 -1.31 5.36
N ALA A 31 8.58 -0.37 6.26
CA ALA A 31 7.47 0.45 6.72
C ALA A 31 7.87 1.90 6.89
N VAL A 32 6.95 2.80 6.60
CA VAL A 32 7.09 4.23 6.81
C VAL A 32 5.82 4.75 7.47
N THR A 33 5.90 5.94 8.08
CA THR A 33 4.80 6.46 8.89
C THR A 33 4.22 7.77 8.41
N ASP A 34 4.67 8.29 7.28
CA ASP A 34 4.08 9.49 6.69
C ASP A 34 4.18 9.43 5.17
N GLY A 35 3.43 10.32 4.51
CA GLY A 35 3.32 10.29 3.06
C GLY A 35 4.59 10.71 2.33
N GLU A 36 5.36 11.64 2.87
CA GLU A 36 6.62 12.04 2.24
C GLU A 36 7.63 10.91 2.27
N ALA A 37 7.74 10.24 3.43
CA ALA A 37 8.60 9.08 3.56
C ALA A 37 8.16 7.95 2.63
N ALA A 38 6.86 7.82 2.40
CA ALA A 38 6.34 6.81 1.49
C ALA A 38 6.81 7.05 0.06
N ILE A 39 6.70 8.28 -0.41
CA ILE A 39 7.13 8.62 -1.78
C ILE A 39 8.62 8.36 -1.96
N GLU A 40 9.42 8.80 -1.00
CA GLU A 40 10.86 8.58 -1.04
C GLU A 40 11.20 7.10 -1.02
N ALA A 41 10.56 6.35 -0.12
CA ALA A 41 10.85 4.92 0.03
C ALA A 41 10.45 4.13 -1.22
N VAL A 42 9.36 4.49 -1.88
CA VAL A 42 8.97 3.84 -3.13
C VAL A 42 10.07 3.99 -4.18
N ARG A 43 10.64 5.16 -4.29
CA ARG A 43 11.71 5.41 -5.27
C ARG A 43 13.00 4.67 -4.90
N ARG A 44 13.33 4.67 -3.61
CA ARG A 44 14.60 4.10 -3.13
C ARG A 44 14.56 2.58 -3.07
N LEU A 45 13.48 2.03 -2.55
CA LEU A 45 13.38 0.59 -2.28
C LEU A 45 12.76 -0.19 -3.44
N LYS A 46 12.01 0.47 -4.29
CA LYS A 46 11.31 -0.14 -5.43
C LYS A 46 10.56 -1.40 -5.02
N PRO A 47 9.61 -1.27 -4.06
CA PRO A 47 8.86 -2.43 -3.60
C PRO A 47 7.98 -3.00 -4.72
N ARG A 48 7.55 -4.24 -4.55
CA ARG A 48 6.66 -4.88 -5.51
C ARG A 48 5.20 -4.49 -5.30
N VAL A 49 4.84 -4.11 -4.06
CA VAL A 49 3.49 -3.67 -3.70
C VAL A 49 3.60 -2.59 -2.63
N LEU A 50 2.74 -1.59 -2.70
CA LEU A 50 2.59 -0.57 -1.66
C LEU A 50 1.25 -0.76 -0.96
N VAL A 51 1.26 -0.94 0.35
CA VAL A 51 0.06 -0.92 1.19
C VAL A 51 -0.02 0.47 1.81
N LEU A 52 -1.06 1.21 1.48
CA LEU A 52 -1.11 2.65 1.72
C LEU A 52 -2.39 3.05 2.45
N ASP A 53 -2.23 3.59 3.65
CA ASP A 53 -3.35 4.15 4.39
C ASP A 53 -3.69 5.53 3.83
N VAL A 54 -4.98 5.84 3.76
CA VAL A 54 -5.44 7.16 3.30
C VAL A 54 -5.05 8.26 4.29
N MET A 55 -5.16 7.98 5.58
CA MET A 55 -4.97 8.99 6.63
C MET A 55 -3.52 9.04 7.12
N LEU A 56 -2.66 9.61 6.31
CA LEU A 56 -1.25 9.77 6.67
C LEU A 56 -0.90 11.21 6.98
N PRO A 57 0.07 11.45 7.90
CA PRO A 57 0.59 12.80 8.11
C PRO A 57 1.41 13.27 6.91
N LYS A 58 1.60 14.56 6.83
CA LYS A 58 2.39 15.28 5.82
C LYS A 58 1.79 15.24 4.43
N ARG A 59 1.51 14.05 3.91
CA ARG A 59 0.79 13.88 2.65
C ARG A 59 -0.18 12.73 2.81
N SER A 60 -1.43 12.94 2.43
CA SER A 60 -2.45 11.90 2.51
C SER A 60 -2.11 10.75 1.56
N GLY A 61 -2.73 9.59 1.79
CA GLY A 61 -2.57 8.47 0.88
C GLY A 61 -2.98 8.80 -0.53
N PHE A 62 -4.00 9.63 -0.72
CA PHE A 62 -4.41 10.04 -2.07
C PHE A 62 -3.32 10.85 -2.76
N GLU A 63 -2.68 11.76 -2.04
CA GLU A 63 -1.60 12.57 -2.60
C GLU A 63 -0.40 11.69 -2.98
N VAL A 64 -0.08 10.72 -2.13
CA VAL A 64 0.99 9.75 -2.40
C VAL A 64 0.68 8.97 -3.66
N LEU A 65 -0.55 8.46 -3.77
CA LEU A 65 -0.98 7.68 -4.94
C LEU A 65 -0.89 8.50 -6.22
N LYS A 66 -1.39 9.73 -6.16
CA LYS A 66 -1.35 10.63 -7.31
C LYS A 66 0.08 10.88 -7.77
N GLN A 67 0.98 11.11 -6.84
CA GLN A 67 2.38 11.35 -7.15
C GLN A 67 3.04 10.12 -7.76
N ILE A 68 2.76 8.94 -7.21
CA ILE A 68 3.31 7.68 -7.71
C ILE A 68 2.86 7.45 -9.15
N ARG A 69 1.60 7.69 -9.44
CA ARG A 69 1.06 7.50 -10.79
C ARG A 69 1.59 8.52 -11.80
N ALA A 70 1.98 9.70 -11.32
CA ALA A 70 2.51 10.74 -12.20
C ALA A 70 3.99 10.55 -12.55
N ASP A 71 4.70 9.72 -11.82
CA ASP A 71 6.13 9.49 -12.01
C ASP A 71 6.35 8.29 -12.92
N ALA A 72 7.10 8.47 -14.00
CA ALA A 72 7.36 7.41 -14.97
C ALA A 72 8.03 6.17 -14.35
N GLU A 73 8.81 6.36 -13.30
CA GLU A 73 9.51 5.25 -12.64
C GLU A 73 8.62 4.43 -11.73
N THR A 74 7.53 5.00 -11.25
CA THR A 74 6.68 4.37 -10.24
C THR A 74 5.23 4.16 -10.67
N HIS A 75 4.85 4.65 -11.84
CA HIS A 75 3.43 4.70 -12.24
C HIS A 75 2.75 3.32 -12.28
N ALA A 76 3.50 2.26 -12.47
CA ALA A 76 2.95 0.91 -12.59
C ALA A 76 2.97 0.11 -11.27
N LEU A 77 3.43 0.74 -10.18
CA LEU A 77 3.50 0.06 -8.88
C LEU A 77 2.11 -0.36 -8.42
N PRO A 78 1.89 -1.64 -8.09
CA PRO A 78 0.61 -2.06 -7.51
C PRO A 78 0.40 -1.42 -6.14
N VAL A 79 -0.78 -0.84 -5.94
CA VAL A 79 -1.13 -0.14 -4.69
C VAL A 79 -2.42 -0.68 -4.10
N LEU A 80 -2.34 -1.09 -2.84
CA LEU A 80 -3.49 -1.47 -2.03
C LEU A 80 -3.79 -0.33 -1.07
N ILE A 81 -5.00 0.22 -1.15
CA ILE A 81 -5.44 1.31 -0.28
C ILE A 81 -6.20 0.75 0.92
N LEU A 82 -5.86 1.22 2.11
CA LEU A 82 -6.61 0.93 3.34
C LEU A 82 -7.52 2.12 3.62
N THR A 83 -8.83 1.88 3.65
CA THR A 83 -9.82 2.93 3.87
C THR A 83 -10.59 2.68 5.15
N ALA A 84 -11.18 3.74 5.73
CA ALA A 84 -12.04 3.61 6.89
C ALA A 84 -13.42 3.10 6.46
N LYS A 85 -14.06 2.34 7.36
CA LYS A 85 -15.41 1.85 7.12
C LYS A 85 -16.36 3.02 6.91
N GLY A 86 -17.24 2.90 5.93
CA GLY A 86 -18.22 3.93 5.62
C GLY A 86 -17.72 5.04 4.71
N GLN A 87 -16.48 4.98 4.28
CA GLN A 87 -15.88 6.00 3.41
C GLN A 87 -15.94 5.57 1.95
N GLN A 88 -17.14 5.45 1.42
CA GLN A 88 -17.31 5.06 0.01
C GLN A 88 -16.72 6.10 -0.94
N GLN A 89 -16.76 7.37 -0.54
CA GLN A 89 -16.19 8.44 -1.33
C GLN A 89 -14.68 8.28 -1.46
N ASP A 90 -14.00 7.84 -0.39
CA ASP A 90 -12.57 7.58 -0.41
C ASP A 90 -12.23 6.50 -1.42
N ARG A 91 -13.05 5.46 -1.48
CA ARG A 91 -12.85 4.38 -2.45
C ARG A 91 -12.96 4.88 -3.87
N ARG A 92 -13.96 5.72 -4.14
CA ARG A 92 -14.15 6.30 -5.46
C ARG A 92 -12.97 7.18 -5.87
N ILE A 93 -12.48 8.01 -4.95
CA ILE A 93 -11.32 8.87 -5.21
C ILE A 93 -10.08 8.03 -5.48
N ALA A 94 -9.88 6.97 -4.70
CA ALA A 94 -8.74 6.09 -4.88
C ALA A 94 -8.78 5.40 -6.24
N GLU A 95 -9.97 4.97 -6.68
CA GLU A 95 -10.12 4.38 -8.01
C GLU A 95 -9.74 5.37 -9.11
N GLU A 96 -10.19 6.61 -8.99
CA GLU A 96 -9.86 7.66 -9.97
C GLU A 96 -8.35 7.89 -10.04
N PHE A 97 -7.67 7.80 -8.90
CA PHE A 97 -6.22 8.02 -8.86
C PHE A 97 -5.41 6.77 -9.20
N GLY A 98 -6.08 5.67 -9.49
CA GLY A 98 -5.39 4.49 -9.99
C GLY A 98 -4.96 3.46 -8.95
N ALA A 99 -5.69 3.35 -7.83
CA ALA A 99 -5.44 2.27 -6.88
C ALA A 99 -5.89 0.94 -7.48
N ASP A 100 -5.15 -0.12 -7.17
CA ASP A 100 -5.43 -1.45 -7.71
C ASP A 100 -6.38 -2.26 -6.85
N GLU A 101 -6.30 -2.10 -5.54
CA GLU A 101 -7.13 -2.83 -4.60
C GLU A 101 -7.49 -1.96 -3.41
N PHE A 102 -8.57 -2.33 -2.73
CA PHE A 102 -9.04 -1.64 -1.53
C PHE A 102 -9.33 -2.64 -0.44
N VAL A 103 -8.98 -2.30 0.79
CA VAL A 103 -9.42 -3.06 1.96
C VAL A 103 -9.97 -2.06 2.96
N THR A 104 -11.18 -2.32 3.46
CA THR A 104 -11.86 -1.43 4.39
C THR A 104 -11.57 -1.86 5.82
N LYS A 105 -11.20 -0.91 6.67
CA LYS A 105 -11.00 -1.16 8.10
C LYS A 105 -12.35 -1.21 8.81
N PRO A 106 -12.55 -2.07 9.80
CA PRO A 106 -11.65 -3.14 10.19
C PRO A 106 -11.66 -4.29 9.18
N TYR A 107 -10.54 -4.94 9.03
CA TYR A 107 -10.37 -6.03 8.06
C TYR A 107 -9.92 -7.32 8.73
N ALA A 108 -10.19 -8.45 8.08
CA ALA A 108 -9.61 -9.71 8.48
C ALA A 108 -8.20 -9.83 7.89
N ASN A 109 -7.30 -10.48 8.62
CA ASN A 109 -5.93 -10.67 8.14
C ASN A 109 -5.90 -11.33 6.76
N ALA A 110 -6.78 -12.29 6.55
CA ALA A 110 -6.85 -13.01 5.27
C ALA A 110 -7.21 -12.10 4.10
N GLU A 111 -7.99 -11.05 4.34
CA GLU A 111 -8.34 -10.08 3.28
C GLU A 111 -7.11 -9.35 2.78
N VAL A 112 -6.27 -8.87 3.71
CA VAL A 112 -5.08 -8.13 3.35
C VAL A 112 -4.06 -9.05 2.67
N VAL A 113 -3.82 -10.21 3.25
CA VAL A 113 -2.89 -11.19 2.69
C VAL A 113 -3.33 -11.61 1.29
N GLY A 114 -4.63 -11.88 1.12
CA GLY A 114 -5.18 -12.27 -0.18
C GLY A 114 -5.04 -11.18 -1.23
N ALA A 115 -5.33 -9.93 -0.86
CA ALA A 115 -5.22 -8.80 -1.78
C ALA A 115 -3.77 -8.59 -2.20
N VAL A 116 -2.83 -8.63 -1.25
CA VAL A 116 -1.42 -8.48 -1.56
C VAL A 116 -0.93 -9.62 -2.47
N ARG A 117 -1.33 -10.85 -2.14
CA ARG A 117 -0.94 -12.02 -2.94
C ARG A 117 -1.44 -11.87 -4.37
N GLN A 118 -2.66 -11.40 -4.54
CA GLN A 118 -3.24 -11.18 -5.86
C GLN A 118 -2.47 -10.12 -6.64
N LEU A 119 -2.10 -9.02 -5.99
CA LEU A 119 -1.32 -7.97 -6.64
C LEU A 119 0.07 -8.46 -7.04
N LEU A 120 0.72 -9.21 -6.17
CA LEU A 120 2.03 -9.79 -6.47
C LEU A 120 1.95 -10.77 -7.63
N SER A 121 0.89 -11.56 -7.69
CA SER A 121 0.68 -12.53 -8.75
C SER A 121 0.50 -11.84 -10.10
N ARG A 122 -0.30 -10.77 -10.14
CA ARG A 122 -0.51 -10.02 -11.38
C ARG A 122 0.80 -9.42 -11.89
N ASN A 123 1.61 -8.88 -10.98
CA ASN A 123 2.85 -8.23 -11.35
C ASN A 123 3.95 -9.21 -11.68
N GLY A 124 4.06 -10.29 -10.91
CA GLY A 124 5.09 -11.29 -11.09
C GLY A 124 4.72 -12.39 -12.07
N GLY A 125 3.43 -12.62 -12.25
CA GLY A 125 2.94 -13.70 -13.09
C GLY A 125 3.18 -13.52 -14.58
N THR A 126 3.54 -12.31 -14.97
CA THR A 126 3.88 -12.01 -16.36
C THR A 126 5.27 -12.46 -16.74
N ALA A 127 6.04 -12.79 -15.76
CA ALA A 127 7.42 -13.20 -16.00
C ALA A 127 7.48 -14.61 -16.62
#